data_2d1b8fb5f47faf9dda6a1ba947b0ad03
#
_entry.id   2d1b8fb5f47faf9dda6a1ba947b0ad03
#
_cell.length_a   1.000
_cell.length_b   1.000
_cell.length_c   1.000
_cell.angle_alpha   90.00
_cell.angle_beta   90.00
_cell.angle_gamma   90.00
#
_symmetry.space_group_name_H-M   'P 1'
#
loop_
_entity.id
_entity.type
_entity.pdbx_description
1 polymer ?
#
loop_
_entity_poly.entity_id
_entity_poly.type
_entity_poly.pdbx_seq_one_letter_code
_entity_poly.pdbx_strand_id
1 'polypeptide(L)'
;DVTDTSLKMPSGSGGIVVDVRVFNRHGIEKDERSITIERAEIESVQEDKKVEEEILERSIKQRASTILSGTSIHKKVKDIDGGAKLNEENINNLLISDLFKIVVDNKDKTEALNQLKDQYNSAKKDIQDRFEDKVLKIRQGDDLLPSVMKMVKVFVAIKRRLRPGDKMSGRHGNKGVVSKIVPVEDMPYRENGKPVDIVLNPLGVPSRMNVGQILETHLGWSCTELGEKLKNLINDNQKKIEKTEKIKSFMKSVYGSKVYEENIKDLSNTEFKDLCENIQNGVPIATPVFDGAKEKDVTEMLDLAELPNSGQTYLWDGRTGEKFDREVTVGTIYMLKLHHLVEDKIHARSTGPYSLV
;
A
#
# COMPACT_ATOMS: atom_id res chain seq x y z
N ASP A 1 36.85 -2.89 31.57
CA ASP A 1 36.43 -1.53 31.18
C ASP A 1 35.77 -1.59 29.83
N VAL A 2 34.55 -1.04 29.72
CA VAL A 2 33.78 -0.94 28.47
C VAL A 2 34.05 0.44 27.86
N THR A 3 34.50 0.47 26.63
CA THR A 3 34.78 1.72 25.92
C THR A 3 33.64 2.03 24.93
N ASP A 4 33.26 3.29 24.80
CA ASP A 4 32.27 3.76 23.86
C ASP A 4 32.95 3.90 22.48
N THR A 5 32.44 3.10 21.49
CA THR A 5 32.87 3.12 20.08
C THR A 5 31.78 3.63 19.16
N SER A 6 30.84 4.41 19.67
CA SER A 6 29.67 4.92 18.94
C SER A 6 30.07 5.74 17.72
N LEU A 7 29.31 5.58 16.65
CA LEU A 7 29.39 6.46 15.49
C LEU A 7 28.80 7.83 15.86
N LYS A 8 29.47 8.87 15.39
CA LYS A 8 29.01 10.26 15.55
C LYS A 8 28.33 10.74 14.29
N MET A 9 27.28 11.54 14.46
CA MET A 9 26.62 12.18 13.35
C MET A 9 27.59 13.16 12.67
N PRO A 10 27.67 13.18 11.30
CA PRO A 10 28.52 14.10 10.58
C PRO A 10 28.16 15.56 10.92
N SER A 11 29.18 16.44 10.98
CA SER A 11 28.99 17.87 11.19
C SER A 11 28.13 18.47 10.07
N GLY A 12 27.23 19.36 10.44
CA GLY A 12 26.29 19.99 9.49
C GLY A 12 25.03 19.18 9.17
N SER A 13 24.92 17.96 9.66
CA SER A 13 23.71 17.13 9.54
C SER A 13 22.88 17.22 10.82
N GLY A 14 21.58 17.34 10.69
CA GLY A 14 20.65 17.37 11.81
C GLY A 14 19.33 16.69 11.41
N GLY A 15 18.64 16.11 12.38
CA GLY A 15 17.38 15.43 12.11
C GLY A 15 16.60 15.14 13.39
N ILE A 16 15.43 14.53 13.23
CA ILE A 16 14.54 14.16 14.33
C ILE A 16 14.67 12.65 14.54
N VAL A 17 14.89 12.26 15.80
CA VAL A 17 14.91 10.85 16.17
C VAL A 17 13.50 10.29 16.11
N VAL A 18 13.29 9.29 15.25
CA VAL A 18 11.99 8.64 15.04
C VAL A 18 11.85 7.41 15.91
N ASP A 19 12.91 6.60 15.97
CA ASP A 19 12.91 5.35 16.73
C ASP A 19 14.30 5.07 17.29
N VAL A 20 14.34 4.35 18.41
CA VAL A 20 15.56 3.89 19.07
C VAL A 20 15.39 2.42 19.38
N ARG A 21 16.25 1.56 18.83
CA ARG A 21 16.31 0.15 19.15
C ARG A 21 17.56 -0.18 19.92
N VAL A 22 17.42 -0.97 20.96
CA VAL A 22 18.51 -1.39 21.85
C VAL A 22 18.68 -2.89 21.71
N PHE A 23 19.90 -3.30 21.39
CA PHE A 23 20.30 -4.70 21.27
C PHE A 23 21.29 -5.02 22.38
N ASN A 24 20.98 -6.03 23.17
CA ASN A 24 21.82 -6.46 24.30
C ASN A 24 22.33 -7.88 24.05
N ARG A 25 23.59 -8.11 24.38
CA ARG A 25 24.15 -9.46 24.36
C ARG A 25 23.51 -10.32 25.46
N HIS A 26 23.43 -11.61 25.21
CA HIS A 26 22.94 -12.57 26.21
C HIS A 26 23.71 -12.44 27.57
N GLY A 27 22.96 -12.40 28.66
CA GLY A 27 23.54 -12.34 30.02
C GLY A 27 23.86 -10.95 30.56
N ILE A 28 23.50 -9.89 29.83
CA ILE A 28 23.65 -8.48 30.28
C ILE A 28 22.31 -7.97 30.83
N GLU A 29 22.37 -7.13 31.85
CA GLU A 29 21.17 -6.45 32.37
C GLU A 29 20.50 -5.63 31.30
N LYS A 30 19.16 -5.81 31.16
CA LYS A 30 18.35 -5.12 30.18
C LYS A 30 17.87 -3.78 30.73
N ASP A 31 17.98 -2.73 29.91
CA ASP A 31 17.43 -1.42 30.25
C ASP A 31 15.90 -1.41 30.15
N GLU A 32 15.25 -0.45 30.80
CA GLU A 32 13.78 -0.26 30.71
C GLU A 32 13.29 -0.13 29.26
N ARG A 33 14.05 0.56 28.39
CA ARG A 33 13.71 0.69 26.96
C ARG A 33 13.78 -0.64 26.23
N SER A 34 14.80 -1.45 26.52
CA SER A 34 14.95 -2.79 25.93
C SER A 34 13.79 -3.71 26.34
N ILE A 35 13.40 -3.65 27.63
CA ILE A 35 12.26 -4.42 28.15
C ILE A 35 10.94 -3.98 27.47
N THR A 36 10.76 -2.69 27.23
CA THR A 36 9.58 -2.15 26.57
C THR A 36 9.50 -2.62 25.12
N ILE A 37 10.62 -2.61 24.38
CA ILE A 37 10.70 -3.10 23.00
C ILE A 37 10.41 -4.61 22.95
N GLU A 38 11.02 -5.39 23.84
CA GLU A 38 10.80 -6.84 23.95
C GLU A 38 9.33 -7.17 24.22
N ARG A 39 8.67 -6.43 25.10
CA ARG A 39 7.22 -6.61 25.36
C ARG A 39 6.38 -6.29 24.13
N ALA A 40 6.68 -5.21 23.43
CA ALA A 40 5.97 -4.84 22.21
C ALA A 40 6.16 -5.88 21.09
N GLU A 41 7.36 -6.45 20.95
CA GLU A 41 7.64 -7.52 20.00
C GLU A 41 6.90 -8.81 20.36
N ILE A 42 6.87 -9.20 21.64
CA ILE A 42 6.12 -10.38 22.10
C ILE A 42 4.62 -10.17 21.87
N GLU A 43 4.07 -8.98 22.12
CA GLU A 43 2.68 -8.65 21.88
C GLU A 43 2.33 -8.76 20.38
N SER A 44 3.19 -8.23 19.50
CA SER A 44 3.02 -8.37 18.05
C SER A 44 3.02 -9.84 17.60
N VAL A 45 3.95 -10.65 18.10
CA VAL A 45 3.99 -12.10 17.79
C VAL A 45 2.75 -12.82 18.36
N GLN A 46 2.19 -12.35 19.47
CA GLN A 46 0.96 -12.89 20.04
C GLN A 46 -0.27 -12.53 19.19
N GLU A 47 -0.32 -11.34 18.62
CA GLU A 47 -1.35 -10.94 17.66
C GLU A 47 -1.27 -11.78 16.37
N ASP A 48 -0.07 -11.96 15.82
CA ASP A 48 0.16 -12.82 14.67
C ASP A 48 -0.35 -14.25 14.92
N LYS A 49 -0.05 -14.81 16.10
CA LYS A 49 -0.55 -16.13 16.52
C LYS A 49 -2.07 -16.18 16.52
N LYS A 50 -2.75 -15.17 17.08
CA LYS A 50 -4.22 -15.11 17.10
C LYS A 50 -4.79 -15.11 15.68
N VAL A 51 -4.19 -14.34 14.77
CA VAL A 51 -4.63 -14.30 13.37
C VAL A 51 -4.40 -15.64 12.68
N GLU A 52 -3.25 -16.31 12.90
CA GLU A 52 -2.99 -17.64 12.38
C GLU A 52 -4.01 -18.68 12.92
N GLU A 53 -4.34 -18.63 14.21
CA GLU A 53 -5.35 -19.48 14.83
C GLU A 53 -6.75 -19.23 14.24
N GLU A 54 -7.16 -17.99 14.05
CA GLU A 54 -8.44 -17.63 13.40
C GLU A 54 -8.54 -18.12 11.96
N ILE A 55 -7.46 -17.99 11.18
CA ILE A 55 -7.41 -18.50 9.80
C ILE A 55 -7.51 -20.01 9.78
N LEU A 56 -6.80 -20.70 10.68
CA LEU A 56 -6.87 -22.14 10.83
C LEU A 56 -8.30 -22.59 11.19
N GLU A 57 -8.92 -21.93 12.16
CA GLU A 57 -10.29 -22.20 12.59
C GLU A 57 -11.29 -22.03 11.45
N ARG A 58 -11.17 -20.96 10.68
CA ARG A 58 -12.03 -20.70 9.50
C ARG A 58 -11.85 -21.77 8.44
N SER A 59 -10.62 -22.16 8.13
CA SER A 59 -10.32 -23.21 7.16
C SER A 59 -10.89 -24.56 7.59
N ILE A 60 -10.76 -24.92 8.87
CA ILE A 60 -11.29 -26.16 9.41
C ILE A 60 -12.83 -26.17 9.40
N LYS A 61 -13.48 -25.07 9.77
CA LYS A 61 -14.94 -24.93 9.69
C LYS A 61 -15.44 -25.09 8.26
N GLN A 62 -14.77 -24.49 7.29
CA GLN A 62 -15.13 -24.60 5.87
C GLN A 62 -14.99 -26.05 5.36
N ARG A 63 -13.90 -26.74 5.71
CA ARG A 63 -13.73 -28.17 5.35
C ARG A 63 -14.75 -29.07 6.05
N ALA A 64 -15.02 -28.82 7.33
CA ALA A 64 -16.05 -29.55 8.08
C ALA A 64 -17.45 -29.32 7.50
N SER A 65 -17.75 -28.10 7.07
CA SER A 65 -18.99 -27.77 6.36
C SER A 65 -19.14 -28.59 5.08
N THR A 66 -18.09 -28.73 4.30
CA THR A 66 -18.09 -29.52 3.07
C THR A 66 -18.34 -31.03 3.36
N ILE A 67 -17.75 -31.55 4.44
CA ILE A 67 -17.93 -32.98 4.84
C ILE A 67 -19.30 -33.23 5.41
N LEU A 68 -19.81 -32.32 6.25
CA LEU A 68 -21.05 -32.49 7.03
C LEU A 68 -22.31 -32.02 6.31
N SER A 69 -22.18 -31.26 5.23
CA SER A 69 -23.33 -30.74 4.48
C SER A 69 -24.31 -31.84 4.08
N GLY A 70 -25.59 -31.64 4.41
CA GLY A 70 -26.68 -32.54 4.07
C GLY A 70 -26.78 -33.83 4.94
N THR A 71 -25.98 -33.98 5.98
CA THR A 71 -26.06 -35.12 6.92
C THR A 71 -26.86 -34.76 8.16
N SER A 72 -27.56 -35.77 8.73
CA SER A 72 -28.30 -35.65 9.98
C SER A 72 -27.42 -36.04 11.18
N ILE A 73 -27.67 -35.43 12.32
CA ILE A 73 -26.93 -35.61 13.57
C ILE A 73 -27.63 -36.66 14.43
N HIS A 74 -26.86 -37.57 15.03
CA HIS A 74 -27.38 -38.62 15.93
C HIS A 74 -27.68 -38.09 17.33
N LYS A 75 -26.91 -37.15 17.86
CA LYS A 75 -27.05 -36.61 19.21
C LYS A 75 -27.17 -35.08 19.18
N LYS A 76 -28.02 -34.56 20.08
CA LYS A 76 -28.13 -33.09 20.28
C LYS A 76 -26.79 -32.48 20.65
N VAL A 77 -26.38 -31.44 19.93
CA VAL A 77 -25.17 -30.65 20.20
C VAL A 77 -25.58 -29.20 20.32
N LYS A 78 -25.52 -28.64 21.53
CA LYS A 78 -25.99 -27.28 21.86
C LYS A 78 -27.40 -26.99 21.33
N ASP A 79 -27.52 -26.04 20.41
CA ASP A 79 -28.80 -25.53 19.87
C ASP A 79 -29.33 -26.34 18.68
N ILE A 80 -28.66 -27.43 18.28
CA ILE A 80 -29.05 -28.27 17.15
C ILE A 80 -29.62 -29.59 17.68
N ASP A 81 -30.90 -29.80 17.45
CA ASP A 81 -31.60 -31.03 17.89
C ASP A 81 -31.19 -32.25 17.07
N GLY A 82 -31.16 -33.43 17.72
CA GLY A 82 -30.87 -34.70 17.05
C GLY A 82 -31.87 -34.98 15.91
N GLY A 83 -31.33 -35.31 14.72
CA GLY A 83 -32.12 -35.55 13.50
C GLY A 83 -32.20 -34.34 12.56
N ALA A 84 -31.72 -33.14 12.96
CA ALA A 84 -31.66 -31.96 12.08
C ALA A 84 -30.58 -32.10 11.02
N LYS A 85 -30.87 -31.63 9.79
CA LYS A 85 -29.87 -31.52 8.73
C LYS A 85 -28.95 -30.34 8.98
N LEU A 86 -27.65 -30.57 8.89
CA LEU A 86 -26.65 -29.53 9.04
C LEU A 86 -26.58 -28.62 7.78
N ASN A 87 -26.80 -27.32 8.00
CA ASN A 87 -26.60 -26.27 7.02
C ASN A 87 -25.30 -25.56 7.33
N GLU A 88 -24.70 -24.89 6.32
CA GLU A 88 -23.45 -24.14 6.46
C GLU A 88 -23.50 -23.08 7.57
N GLU A 89 -24.62 -22.38 7.72
CA GLU A 89 -24.82 -21.36 8.76
C GLU A 89 -24.74 -21.94 10.17
N ASN A 90 -25.33 -23.12 10.38
CA ASN A 90 -25.33 -23.82 11.67
C ASN A 90 -23.91 -24.27 12.05
N ILE A 91 -23.10 -24.68 11.08
CA ILE A 91 -21.72 -25.13 11.28
C ILE A 91 -20.80 -23.95 11.61
N ASN A 92 -20.97 -22.84 10.92
CA ASN A 92 -20.15 -21.63 11.15
C ASN A 92 -20.36 -21.02 12.55
N ASN A 93 -21.55 -21.17 13.12
CA ASN A 93 -21.89 -20.65 14.45
C ASN A 93 -21.43 -21.58 15.60
N LEU A 94 -21.02 -22.82 15.30
CA LEU A 94 -20.51 -23.74 16.30
C LEU A 94 -19.05 -23.45 16.67
N LEU A 95 -18.72 -23.71 17.94
CA LEU A 95 -17.31 -23.74 18.36
C LEU A 95 -16.66 -25.02 17.79
N ILE A 96 -15.37 -24.90 17.44
CA ILE A 96 -14.62 -26.05 16.88
C ILE A 96 -14.62 -27.26 17.82
N SER A 97 -14.56 -27.04 19.14
CA SER A 97 -14.63 -28.08 20.15
C SER A 97 -15.93 -28.86 20.09
N ASP A 98 -17.04 -28.22 19.75
CA ASP A 98 -18.35 -28.86 19.67
C ASP A 98 -18.58 -29.50 18.30
N LEU A 99 -17.98 -28.93 17.25
CA LEU A 99 -17.98 -29.45 15.90
C LEU A 99 -17.33 -30.85 15.82
N PHE A 100 -16.25 -31.10 16.55
CA PHE A 100 -15.60 -32.42 16.63
C PHE A 100 -16.30 -33.42 17.54
N LYS A 101 -17.35 -33.05 18.28
CA LYS A 101 -18.21 -33.95 19.06
C LYS A 101 -19.41 -34.48 18.27
N ILE A 102 -19.60 -33.99 17.04
CA ILE A 102 -20.69 -34.41 16.18
C ILE A 102 -20.47 -35.87 15.73
N VAL A 103 -21.43 -36.72 16.00
CA VAL A 103 -21.46 -38.11 15.52
C VAL A 103 -22.49 -38.20 14.42
N VAL A 104 -22.07 -38.66 13.26
CA VAL A 104 -22.89 -38.81 12.05
C VAL A 104 -23.10 -40.28 11.74
N ASP A 105 -24.25 -40.67 11.15
CA ASP A 105 -24.59 -42.06 10.80
C ASP A 105 -23.63 -42.69 9.78
N ASN A 106 -22.91 -41.94 9.02
CA ASN A 106 -21.98 -42.43 8.00
C ASN A 106 -20.56 -42.59 8.57
N LYS A 107 -20.06 -43.83 8.58
CA LYS A 107 -18.72 -44.18 9.10
C LYS A 107 -17.61 -43.44 8.38
N ASP A 108 -17.68 -43.33 7.05
CA ASP A 108 -16.64 -42.66 6.23
C ASP A 108 -16.52 -41.17 6.58
N LYS A 109 -17.65 -40.50 6.82
CA LYS A 109 -17.66 -39.09 7.23
C LYS A 109 -17.16 -38.89 8.66
N THR A 110 -17.40 -39.85 9.54
CA THR A 110 -16.88 -39.83 10.91
C THR A 110 -15.36 -40.01 10.92
N GLU A 111 -14.81 -40.88 10.08
CA GLU A 111 -13.37 -41.04 9.92
C GLU A 111 -12.73 -39.77 9.33
N ALA A 112 -13.35 -39.18 8.31
CA ALA A 112 -12.89 -37.92 7.74
C ALA A 112 -12.88 -36.77 8.78
N LEU A 113 -13.90 -36.73 9.65
CA LEU A 113 -13.93 -35.71 10.72
C LEU A 113 -12.83 -35.95 11.77
N ASN A 114 -12.55 -37.22 12.12
CA ASN A 114 -11.46 -37.54 13.02
C ASN A 114 -10.10 -37.21 12.43
N GLN A 115 -9.87 -37.48 11.15
CA GLN A 115 -8.65 -37.06 10.45
C GLN A 115 -8.51 -35.52 10.44
N LEU A 116 -9.60 -34.78 10.21
CA LEU A 116 -9.62 -33.34 10.26
C LEU A 116 -9.27 -32.80 11.67
N LYS A 117 -9.78 -33.49 12.73
CA LYS A 117 -9.46 -33.16 14.12
C LYS A 117 -7.98 -33.37 14.41
N ASP A 118 -7.38 -34.46 13.94
CA ASP A 118 -5.96 -34.74 14.14
C ASP A 118 -5.10 -33.72 13.39
N GLN A 119 -5.48 -33.33 12.15
CA GLN A 119 -4.83 -32.26 11.40
C GLN A 119 -4.93 -30.91 12.14
N TYR A 120 -6.09 -30.59 12.70
CA TYR A 120 -6.27 -29.36 13.50
C TYR A 120 -5.38 -29.33 14.74
N ASN A 121 -5.35 -30.45 15.50
CA ASN A 121 -4.54 -30.53 16.70
C ASN A 121 -3.04 -30.45 16.39
N SER A 122 -2.59 -31.11 15.32
CA SER A 122 -1.20 -30.99 14.86
C SER A 122 -0.85 -29.57 14.44
N ALA A 123 -1.68 -28.95 13.59
CA ALA A 123 -1.45 -27.59 13.15
C ALA A 123 -1.47 -26.57 14.30
N LYS A 124 -2.39 -26.74 15.25
CA LYS A 124 -2.44 -25.88 16.44
C LYS A 124 -1.20 -26.03 17.32
N LYS A 125 -0.70 -27.26 17.46
CA LYS A 125 0.54 -27.53 18.18
C LYS A 125 1.73 -26.88 17.46
N ASP A 126 1.81 -27.01 16.15
CA ASP A 126 2.88 -26.40 15.34
C ASP A 126 2.88 -24.87 15.45
N ILE A 127 1.71 -24.23 15.51
CA ILE A 127 1.58 -22.78 15.75
C ILE A 127 2.10 -22.42 17.14
N GLN A 128 1.73 -23.20 18.16
CA GLN A 128 2.15 -23.00 19.54
C GLN A 128 3.67 -23.16 19.67
N ASP A 129 4.25 -24.22 19.13
CA ASP A 129 5.68 -24.50 19.18
C ASP A 129 6.48 -23.37 18.47
N ARG A 130 6.02 -22.92 17.31
CA ARG A 130 6.63 -21.78 16.60
C ARG A 130 6.55 -20.47 17.39
N PHE A 131 5.45 -20.24 18.08
CA PHE A 131 5.29 -19.07 18.95
C PHE A 131 6.26 -19.13 20.13
N GLU A 132 6.35 -20.26 20.82
CA GLU A 132 7.27 -20.44 21.96
C GLU A 132 8.73 -20.28 21.54
N ASP A 133 9.12 -20.85 20.40
CA ASP A 133 10.46 -20.66 19.83
C ASP A 133 10.78 -19.20 19.50
N LYS A 134 9.83 -18.45 18.92
CA LYS A 134 10.00 -17.02 18.64
C LYS A 134 10.16 -16.22 19.94
N VAL A 135 9.30 -16.45 20.94
CA VAL A 135 9.37 -15.78 22.24
C VAL A 135 10.68 -16.09 22.94
N LEU A 136 11.12 -17.35 22.88
CA LEU A 136 12.40 -17.76 23.47
C LEU A 136 13.58 -17.04 22.81
N LYS A 137 13.59 -16.94 21.49
CA LYS A 137 14.62 -16.18 20.77
C LYS A 137 14.63 -14.70 21.13
N ILE A 138 13.45 -14.07 21.23
CA ILE A 138 13.33 -12.66 21.67
C ILE A 138 13.92 -12.47 23.08
N ARG A 139 13.68 -13.42 23.97
CA ARG A 139 14.18 -13.35 25.37
C ARG A 139 15.65 -13.68 25.52
N GLN A 140 16.21 -14.52 24.67
CA GLN A 140 17.61 -14.92 24.76
C GLN A 140 18.59 -13.78 24.55
N GLY A 141 18.17 -12.70 23.87
CA GLY A 141 19.05 -11.61 23.47
C GLY A 141 19.61 -11.79 22.07
N ASP A 142 20.33 -10.78 21.61
CA ASP A 142 20.80 -10.67 20.24
C ASP A 142 22.22 -11.21 20.06
N ASP A 143 22.48 -11.82 18.89
CA ASP A 143 23.82 -12.20 18.48
C ASP A 143 24.56 -10.97 17.94
N LEU A 144 25.32 -10.34 18.83
CA LEU A 144 26.18 -9.21 18.50
C LEU A 144 27.57 -9.67 18.07
N LEU A 145 28.28 -8.82 17.33
CA LEU A 145 29.68 -9.06 16.94
C LEU A 145 30.55 -9.33 18.17
N PRO A 146 31.64 -10.12 18.03
CA PRO A 146 32.57 -10.35 19.13
C PRO A 146 33.05 -9.04 19.75
N SER A 147 33.15 -9.00 21.07
CA SER A 147 33.51 -7.83 21.86
C SER A 147 32.46 -6.70 21.98
N VAL A 148 31.33 -6.78 21.29
CA VAL A 148 30.24 -5.82 21.45
C VAL A 148 29.30 -6.30 22.54
N MET A 149 29.13 -5.48 23.57
CA MET A 149 28.26 -5.80 24.69
C MET A 149 26.83 -5.29 24.48
N LYS A 150 26.71 -4.11 23.92
CA LYS A 150 25.44 -3.41 23.67
C LYS A 150 25.53 -2.61 22.40
N MET A 151 24.48 -2.62 21.59
CA MET A 151 24.36 -1.82 20.38
C MET A 151 23.04 -1.05 20.40
N VAL A 152 23.11 0.24 20.14
CA VAL A 152 21.92 1.09 20.02
C VAL A 152 21.84 1.59 18.60
N LYS A 153 20.70 1.32 17.92
CA LYS A 153 20.37 1.87 16.61
C LYS A 153 19.41 3.04 16.79
N VAL A 154 19.83 4.20 16.39
CA VAL A 154 19.02 5.41 16.40
C VAL A 154 18.59 5.71 14.96
N PHE A 155 17.28 5.75 14.72
CA PHE A 155 16.71 6.10 13.43
C PHE A 155 16.43 7.60 13.41
N VAL A 156 17.10 8.30 12.50
CA VAL A 156 16.99 9.74 12.37
C VAL A 156 16.33 10.08 11.06
N ALA A 157 15.23 10.83 11.10
CA ALA A 157 14.54 11.33 9.93
C ALA A 157 15.04 12.73 9.59
N ILE A 158 15.45 12.92 8.34
CA ILE A 158 15.88 14.20 7.79
C ILE A 158 15.00 14.53 6.59
N LYS A 159 14.34 15.69 6.63
CA LYS A 159 13.52 16.18 5.52
C LYS A 159 14.40 17.02 4.58
N ARG A 160 14.78 16.44 3.46
CA ARG A 160 15.56 17.13 2.42
C ARG A 160 14.63 17.68 1.34
N ARG A 161 14.57 19.00 1.21
CA ARG A 161 13.81 19.67 0.16
C ARG A 161 14.50 19.50 -1.19
N LEU A 162 13.70 19.52 -2.26
CA LEU A 162 14.21 19.50 -3.62
C LEU A 162 15.02 20.77 -3.89
N ARG A 163 16.22 20.61 -4.47
CA ARG A 163 17.12 21.72 -4.84
C ARG A 163 17.52 21.61 -6.31
N PRO A 164 17.91 22.71 -6.96
CA PRO A 164 18.54 22.64 -8.27
C PRO A 164 19.78 21.74 -8.23
N GLY A 165 19.91 20.86 -9.21
CA GLY A 165 20.96 19.84 -9.24
C GLY A 165 20.55 18.45 -8.75
N ASP A 166 19.43 18.34 -8.03
CA ASP A 166 18.88 17.04 -7.61
C ASP A 166 18.35 16.26 -8.82
N LYS A 167 18.53 14.94 -8.80
CA LYS A 167 18.10 14.08 -9.88
C LYS A 167 16.70 13.58 -9.64
N MET A 168 15.83 13.75 -10.63
CA MET A 168 14.48 13.20 -10.66
C MET A 168 14.29 12.27 -11.85
N SER A 169 13.34 11.35 -11.74
CA SER A 169 13.02 10.40 -12.80
C SER A 169 11.54 10.02 -12.73
N GLY A 170 10.93 9.80 -13.90
CA GLY A 170 9.69 9.06 -14.00
C GLY A 170 9.95 7.55 -14.08
N ARG A 171 8.91 6.79 -14.42
CA ARG A 171 8.97 5.31 -14.54
C ARG A 171 9.38 4.81 -15.93
N HIS A 172 9.67 5.69 -16.87
CA HIS A 172 9.91 5.38 -18.29
C HIS A 172 11.36 5.67 -18.73
N GLY A 173 12.31 5.69 -17.80
CA GLY A 173 13.70 6.04 -18.12
C GLY A 173 13.93 7.52 -18.39
N ASN A 174 12.95 8.36 -18.14
CA ASN A 174 13.00 9.82 -18.32
C ASN A 174 13.67 10.50 -17.11
N LYS A 175 14.94 10.20 -16.90
CA LYS A 175 15.76 10.82 -15.86
C LYS A 175 16.20 12.21 -16.25
N GLY A 176 16.24 13.11 -15.28
CA GLY A 176 16.70 14.46 -15.47
C GLY A 176 17.18 15.11 -14.19
N VAL A 177 17.83 16.25 -14.31
CA VAL A 177 18.31 17.05 -13.19
C VAL A 177 17.47 18.31 -13.11
N VAL A 178 17.08 18.69 -11.90
CA VAL A 178 16.36 19.95 -11.67
C VAL A 178 17.28 21.12 -12.01
N SER A 179 16.90 21.90 -13.01
CA SER A 179 17.69 23.05 -13.46
C SER A 179 17.35 24.32 -12.67
N LYS A 180 16.07 24.57 -12.42
CA LYS A 180 15.59 25.77 -11.75
C LYS A 180 14.33 25.46 -10.96
N ILE A 181 14.17 26.13 -9.84
CA ILE A 181 12.92 26.18 -9.07
C ILE A 181 12.33 27.57 -9.27
N VAL A 182 11.08 27.58 -9.72
CA VAL A 182 10.35 28.81 -10.07
C VAL A 182 9.20 28.99 -9.08
N PRO A 183 8.87 30.22 -8.64
CA PRO A 183 7.68 30.49 -7.85
C PRO A 183 6.41 30.01 -8.55
N VAL A 184 5.39 29.65 -7.79
CA VAL A 184 4.12 29.10 -8.33
C VAL A 184 3.44 30.10 -9.25
N GLU A 185 3.53 31.39 -8.94
CA GLU A 185 2.94 32.50 -9.71
C GLU A 185 3.53 32.62 -11.12
N ASP A 186 4.79 32.25 -11.28
CA ASP A 186 5.52 32.32 -12.56
C ASP A 186 5.38 31.05 -13.40
N MET A 187 4.77 30.01 -12.86
CA MET A 187 4.56 28.76 -13.58
C MET A 187 3.41 28.87 -14.59
N PRO A 188 3.49 28.17 -15.71
CA PRO A 188 2.36 28.07 -16.63
C PRO A 188 1.13 27.50 -15.96
N TYR A 189 -0.04 27.97 -16.34
CA TYR A 189 -1.31 27.54 -15.76
C TYR A 189 -2.33 27.20 -16.82
N ARG A 190 -3.28 26.34 -16.46
CA ARG A 190 -4.40 25.93 -17.31
C ARG A 190 -5.53 26.95 -17.26
N GLU A 191 -6.54 26.79 -18.13
CA GLU A 191 -7.74 27.63 -18.16
C GLU A 191 -8.48 27.70 -16.83
N ASN A 192 -8.45 26.61 -16.05
CA ASN A 192 -9.03 26.55 -14.71
C ASN A 192 -8.20 27.28 -13.63
N GLY A 193 -7.12 27.94 -14.00
CA GLY A 193 -6.21 28.66 -13.10
C GLY A 193 -5.25 27.76 -12.31
N LYS A 194 -5.27 26.43 -12.50
CA LYS A 194 -4.33 25.52 -11.82
C LYS A 194 -2.96 25.59 -12.49
N PRO A 195 -1.88 25.97 -11.74
CA PRO A 195 -0.53 25.96 -12.28
C PRO A 195 -0.02 24.53 -12.47
N VAL A 196 0.95 24.35 -13.36
CA VAL A 196 1.69 23.10 -13.49
C VAL A 196 2.80 23.03 -12.46
N ASP A 197 3.08 21.82 -11.95
CA ASP A 197 4.11 21.62 -10.92
C ASP A 197 5.50 21.43 -11.52
N ILE A 198 5.60 20.82 -12.71
CA ILE A 198 6.86 20.49 -13.37
C ILE A 198 6.73 20.79 -14.87
N VAL A 199 7.78 21.39 -15.43
CA VAL A 199 7.95 21.57 -16.86
C VAL A 199 9.09 20.67 -17.32
N LEU A 200 8.82 19.79 -18.27
CA LEU A 200 9.79 18.86 -18.84
C LEU A 200 10.19 19.27 -20.25
N ASN A 201 11.47 19.06 -20.59
CA ASN A 201 11.97 19.32 -21.93
C ASN A 201 11.45 18.27 -22.92
N PRO A 202 10.71 18.64 -23.96
CA PRO A 202 10.16 17.70 -24.94
C PRO A 202 11.22 16.98 -25.76
N LEU A 203 12.42 17.52 -25.91
CA LEU A 203 13.53 16.89 -26.64
C LEU A 203 13.99 15.55 -26.04
N GLY A 204 13.67 15.30 -24.78
CA GLY A 204 13.97 14.03 -24.12
C GLY A 204 13.11 12.85 -24.59
N VAL A 205 12.03 13.08 -25.34
CA VAL A 205 11.09 12.04 -25.78
C VAL A 205 11.46 11.47 -27.16
N PRO A 206 11.63 12.23 -28.24
CA PRO A 206 11.85 11.67 -29.57
C PRO A 206 13.13 10.86 -29.70
N SER A 207 14.23 11.33 -29.10
CA SER A 207 15.54 10.67 -29.19
C SER A 207 15.61 9.36 -28.40
N ARG A 208 14.80 9.23 -27.33
CA ARG A 208 14.81 8.07 -26.44
C ARG A 208 13.67 7.10 -26.68
N MET A 209 12.72 7.43 -27.54
CA MET A 209 11.58 6.59 -27.95
C MET A 209 10.73 6.06 -26.78
N ASN A 210 10.74 6.76 -25.64
CA ASN A 210 10.00 6.39 -24.44
C ASN A 210 8.57 6.99 -24.46
N VAL A 211 7.78 6.57 -25.42
CA VAL A 211 6.40 7.09 -25.64
C VAL A 211 5.47 6.78 -24.46
N GLY A 212 5.76 5.76 -23.68
CA GLY A 212 4.97 5.39 -22.51
C GLY A 212 4.74 6.51 -21.51
N GLN A 213 5.68 7.45 -21.37
CA GLN A 213 5.49 8.63 -20.52
C GLN A 213 4.38 9.57 -21.00
N ILE A 214 4.17 9.68 -22.31
CA ILE A 214 3.09 10.49 -22.89
C ILE A 214 1.74 9.83 -22.65
N LEU A 215 1.64 8.51 -22.87
CA LEU A 215 0.43 7.74 -22.57
C LEU A 215 0.08 7.80 -21.08
N GLU A 216 1.07 7.70 -20.18
CA GLU A 216 0.87 7.88 -18.76
C GLU A 216 0.34 9.27 -18.43
N THR A 217 0.89 10.31 -19.05
CA THR A 217 0.44 11.69 -18.85
C THR A 217 -1.00 11.90 -19.28
N HIS A 218 -1.40 11.37 -20.42
CA HIS A 218 -2.78 11.43 -20.92
C HIS A 218 -3.75 10.69 -20.00
N LEU A 219 -3.40 9.46 -19.61
CA LEU A 219 -4.22 8.67 -18.71
C LEU A 219 -4.32 9.34 -17.32
N GLY A 220 -3.23 9.87 -16.82
CA GLY A 220 -3.22 10.60 -15.54
C GLY A 220 -4.09 11.86 -15.58
N TRP A 221 -4.13 12.56 -16.71
CA TRP A 221 -5.03 13.71 -16.85
C TRP A 221 -6.49 13.27 -16.83
N SER A 222 -6.85 12.23 -17.59
CA SER A 222 -8.23 11.70 -17.57
C SER A 222 -8.64 11.21 -16.19
N CYS A 223 -7.77 10.52 -15.47
CA CYS A 223 -8.04 10.04 -14.11
C CYS A 223 -8.28 11.20 -13.12
N THR A 224 -7.54 12.28 -13.23
CA THR A 224 -7.71 13.46 -12.38
C THR A 224 -9.05 14.15 -12.66
N GLU A 225 -9.40 14.36 -13.92
CA GLU A 225 -10.67 15.01 -14.31
C GLU A 225 -11.88 14.14 -13.97
N LEU A 226 -11.79 12.82 -14.11
CA LEU A 226 -12.84 11.89 -13.66
C LEU A 226 -13.03 11.96 -12.13
N GLY A 227 -11.95 12.11 -11.37
CA GLY A 227 -12.02 12.34 -9.92
C GLY A 227 -12.74 13.65 -9.58
N GLU A 228 -12.46 14.74 -10.29
CA GLU A 228 -13.16 16.02 -10.12
C GLU A 228 -14.64 15.93 -10.51
N LYS A 229 -14.97 15.23 -11.59
CA LYS A 229 -16.38 14.95 -11.95
C LYS A 229 -17.11 14.21 -10.83
N LEU A 230 -16.48 13.18 -10.27
CA LEU A 230 -17.04 12.46 -9.12
C LEU A 230 -17.26 13.36 -7.90
N LYS A 231 -16.28 14.22 -7.60
CA LYS A 231 -16.38 15.20 -6.51
C LYS A 231 -17.54 16.15 -6.71
N ASN A 232 -17.75 16.61 -7.94
CA ASN A 232 -18.88 17.46 -8.29
C ASN A 232 -20.21 16.72 -8.13
N LEU A 233 -20.29 15.45 -8.57
CA LEU A 233 -21.49 14.61 -8.37
C LEU A 233 -21.79 14.37 -6.88
N ILE A 234 -20.75 14.21 -6.05
CA ILE A 234 -20.92 14.05 -4.60
C ILE A 234 -21.40 15.33 -3.93
N ASN A 235 -20.95 16.48 -4.39
CA ASN A 235 -21.32 17.79 -3.82
C ASN A 235 -22.66 18.32 -4.35
N ASP A 236 -23.24 17.69 -5.37
CA ASP A 236 -24.52 18.11 -5.94
C ASP A 236 -25.68 17.92 -4.94
N ASN A 237 -26.55 18.92 -4.82
CA ASN A 237 -27.63 18.98 -3.83
C ASN A 237 -28.88 18.14 -4.19
N GLN A 238 -28.73 17.09 -5.00
CA GLN A 238 -29.82 16.20 -5.39
C GLN A 238 -30.22 15.21 -4.29
N LYS A 239 -31.41 14.60 -4.42
CA LYS A 239 -31.91 13.58 -3.50
C LYS A 239 -30.93 12.42 -3.36
N LYS A 240 -30.71 11.93 -2.12
CA LYS A 240 -29.71 10.88 -1.81
C LYS A 240 -29.79 9.63 -2.71
N ILE A 241 -30.97 9.19 -3.09
CA ILE A 241 -31.18 7.97 -3.89
C ILE A 241 -30.74 8.17 -5.33
N GLU A 242 -31.19 9.25 -6.00
CA GLU A 242 -30.80 9.56 -7.40
C GLU A 242 -29.29 9.83 -7.52
N LYS A 243 -28.70 10.44 -6.51
CA LYS A 243 -27.28 10.69 -6.41
C LYS A 243 -26.47 9.38 -6.35
N THR A 244 -26.90 8.42 -5.52
CA THR A 244 -26.22 7.13 -5.39
C THR A 244 -26.28 6.34 -6.69
N GLU A 245 -27.40 6.36 -7.39
CA GLU A 245 -27.54 5.69 -8.70
C GLU A 245 -26.66 6.32 -9.76
N LYS A 246 -26.59 7.65 -9.83
CA LYS A 246 -25.69 8.36 -10.74
C LYS A 246 -24.22 8.03 -10.47
N ILE A 247 -23.80 8.02 -9.21
CA ILE A 247 -22.42 7.67 -8.83
C ILE A 247 -22.13 6.21 -9.19
N LYS A 248 -23.06 5.28 -8.94
CA LYS A 248 -22.90 3.87 -9.33
C LYS A 248 -22.82 3.68 -10.85
N SER A 249 -23.63 4.40 -11.59
CA SER A 249 -23.57 4.42 -13.07
C SER A 249 -22.24 4.97 -13.57
N PHE A 250 -21.76 6.05 -12.98
CA PHE A 250 -20.45 6.62 -13.28
C PHE A 250 -19.29 5.64 -12.98
N MET A 251 -19.32 4.99 -11.82
CA MET A 251 -18.32 3.98 -11.46
C MET A 251 -18.34 2.79 -12.43
N LYS A 252 -19.51 2.38 -12.88
CA LYS A 252 -19.65 1.31 -13.87
C LYS A 252 -19.07 1.71 -15.22
N SER A 253 -19.20 2.96 -15.65
CA SER A 253 -18.60 3.45 -16.91
C SER A 253 -17.08 3.54 -16.82
N VAL A 254 -16.53 3.91 -15.66
CA VAL A 254 -15.07 4.06 -15.46
C VAL A 254 -14.36 2.72 -15.33
N TYR A 255 -14.86 1.81 -14.49
CA TYR A 255 -14.20 0.52 -14.21
C TYR A 255 -14.67 -0.64 -15.09
N GLY A 256 -15.72 -0.42 -15.87
CA GLY A 256 -16.36 -1.47 -16.68
C GLY A 256 -17.31 -2.35 -15.86
N SER A 257 -18.24 -3.01 -16.57
CA SER A 257 -19.31 -3.79 -15.94
C SER A 257 -18.77 -4.96 -15.11
N LYS A 258 -17.72 -5.64 -15.57
CA LYS A 258 -17.15 -6.83 -14.92
C LYS A 258 -16.55 -6.49 -13.56
N VAL A 259 -15.65 -5.51 -13.50
CA VAL A 259 -14.99 -5.08 -12.26
C VAL A 259 -15.99 -4.46 -11.27
N TYR A 260 -16.98 -3.74 -11.81
CA TYR A 260 -18.05 -3.17 -11.00
C TYR A 260 -18.87 -4.26 -10.29
N GLU A 261 -19.25 -5.32 -11.00
CA GLU A 261 -20.05 -6.42 -10.45
C GLU A 261 -19.26 -7.26 -9.44
N GLU A 262 -17.96 -7.47 -9.67
CA GLU A 262 -17.11 -8.27 -8.79
C GLU A 262 -16.71 -7.53 -7.49
N ASN A 263 -16.46 -6.23 -7.54
CA ASN A 263 -15.81 -5.51 -6.45
C ASN A 263 -16.63 -4.36 -5.83
N ILE A 264 -17.59 -3.80 -6.53
CA ILE A 264 -18.27 -2.56 -6.11
C ILE A 264 -19.73 -2.77 -5.78
N LYS A 265 -20.42 -3.68 -6.46
CA LYS A 265 -21.86 -3.87 -6.36
C LYS A 265 -22.33 -4.24 -4.95
N ASP A 266 -21.58 -5.11 -4.27
CA ASP A 266 -21.94 -5.70 -2.98
C ASP A 266 -21.37 -4.95 -1.77
N LEU A 267 -20.74 -3.78 -1.99
CA LEU A 267 -20.21 -2.95 -0.91
C LEU A 267 -21.35 -2.36 -0.03
N SER A 268 -21.09 -2.34 1.27
CA SER A 268 -21.96 -1.63 2.21
C SER A 268 -21.97 -0.12 1.93
N ASN A 269 -22.99 0.59 2.40
CA ASN A 269 -23.09 2.03 2.18
C ASN A 269 -21.93 2.82 2.78
N THR A 270 -21.33 2.36 3.87
CA THR A 270 -20.16 2.96 4.52
C THR A 270 -18.91 2.75 3.66
N GLU A 271 -18.64 1.52 3.24
CA GLU A 271 -17.49 1.17 2.39
C GLU A 271 -17.57 1.86 1.02
N PHE A 272 -18.77 1.96 0.45
CA PHE A 272 -18.98 2.67 -0.81
C PHE A 272 -18.69 4.18 -0.67
N LYS A 273 -19.07 4.78 0.46
CA LYS A 273 -18.77 6.18 0.75
C LYS A 273 -17.27 6.41 0.90
N ASP A 274 -16.58 5.54 1.64
CA ASP A 274 -15.13 5.61 1.82
C ASP A 274 -14.39 5.44 0.48
N LEU A 275 -14.87 4.53 -0.38
CA LEU A 275 -14.35 4.38 -1.74
C LEU A 275 -14.51 5.66 -2.55
N CYS A 276 -15.70 6.28 -2.52
CA CYS A 276 -15.96 7.54 -3.21
C CYS A 276 -15.06 8.68 -2.69
N GLU A 277 -14.85 8.78 -1.39
CA GLU A 277 -13.96 9.78 -0.80
C GLU A 277 -12.50 9.60 -1.25
N ASN A 278 -12.03 8.37 -1.35
CA ASN A 278 -10.68 8.04 -1.82
C ASN A 278 -10.46 8.38 -3.31
N ILE A 279 -11.48 8.24 -4.14
CA ILE A 279 -11.39 8.44 -5.59
C ILE A 279 -11.53 9.93 -5.99
N GLN A 280 -12.02 10.81 -5.13
CA GLN A 280 -12.23 12.23 -5.42
C GLN A 280 -10.97 12.96 -5.93
N ASN A 281 -9.80 12.54 -5.49
CA ASN A 281 -8.52 13.13 -5.88
C ASN A 281 -7.93 12.57 -7.18
N GLY A 282 -8.59 11.60 -7.77
CA GLY A 282 -8.23 10.92 -9.01
C GLY A 282 -8.57 9.45 -8.95
N VAL A 283 -8.97 8.91 -10.09
CA VAL A 283 -9.32 7.48 -10.23
C VAL A 283 -8.04 6.65 -10.28
N PRO A 284 -7.81 5.71 -9.35
CA PRO A 284 -6.64 4.85 -9.40
C PRO A 284 -6.80 3.78 -10.49
N ILE A 285 -5.82 3.68 -11.37
CA ILE A 285 -5.75 2.66 -12.42
C ILE A 285 -4.43 1.90 -12.30
N ALA A 286 -4.51 0.57 -12.28
CA ALA A 286 -3.35 -0.32 -12.31
C ALA A 286 -3.11 -0.81 -13.74
N THR A 287 -1.86 -0.71 -14.20
CA THR A 287 -1.41 -1.22 -15.49
C THR A 287 -0.29 -2.23 -15.26
N PRO A 288 -0.58 -3.55 -15.20
CA PRO A 288 0.43 -4.59 -15.09
C PRO A 288 1.42 -4.55 -16.25
N VAL A 289 2.65 -5.06 -16.04
CA VAL A 289 3.77 -4.91 -16.99
C VAL A 289 3.48 -5.43 -18.38
N PHE A 290 2.81 -6.59 -18.51
CA PHE A 290 2.48 -7.19 -19.81
C PHE A 290 1.01 -7.10 -20.20
N ASP A 291 0.18 -6.47 -19.38
CA ASP A 291 -1.24 -6.24 -19.59
C ASP A 291 -1.57 -4.76 -19.31
N GLY A 292 -0.80 -3.88 -19.92
CA GLY A 292 -0.95 -2.43 -19.79
C GLY A 292 -2.08 -1.87 -20.65
N ALA A 293 -2.41 -0.60 -20.40
CA ALA A 293 -3.39 0.14 -21.17
C ALA A 293 -2.91 0.32 -22.63
N LYS A 294 -3.79 0.04 -23.58
CA LYS A 294 -3.56 0.29 -25.01
C LYS A 294 -3.97 1.72 -25.35
N GLU A 295 -3.53 2.21 -26.51
CA GLU A 295 -3.90 3.54 -27.01
C GLU A 295 -5.42 3.76 -27.04
N LYS A 296 -6.18 2.73 -27.44
CA LYS A 296 -7.65 2.77 -27.45
C LYS A 296 -8.24 3.00 -26.05
N ASP A 297 -7.72 2.29 -25.06
CA ASP A 297 -8.20 2.39 -23.67
C ASP A 297 -7.94 3.80 -23.13
N VAL A 298 -6.78 4.39 -23.45
CA VAL A 298 -6.46 5.76 -23.07
C VAL A 298 -7.38 6.77 -23.77
N THR A 299 -7.67 6.58 -25.04
CA THR A 299 -8.60 7.43 -25.79
C THR A 299 -10.02 7.36 -25.25
N GLU A 300 -10.51 6.17 -24.93
CA GLU A 300 -11.82 5.97 -24.29
C GLU A 300 -11.91 6.66 -22.94
N MET A 301 -10.84 6.63 -22.16
CA MET A 301 -10.79 7.31 -20.86
C MET A 301 -10.76 8.85 -20.99
N LEU A 302 -10.09 9.37 -22.05
CA LEU A 302 -10.13 10.79 -22.37
C LEU A 302 -11.53 11.24 -22.79
N ASP A 303 -12.22 10.44 -23.62
CA ASP A 303 -13.60 10.70 -24.04
C ASP A 303 -14.57 10.70 -22.83
N LEU A 304 -14.44 9.74 -21.91
CA LEU A 304 -15.23 9.71 -20.66
C LEU A 304 -15.00 10.94 -19.80
N ALA A 305 -13.77 11.44 -19.80
CA ALA A 305 -13.41 12.67 -19.08
C ALA A 305 -13.84 13.95 -19.83
N GLU A 306 -14.36 13.84 -21.08
CA GLU A 306 -14.69 14.97 -21.97
C GLU A 306 -13.46 15.83 -22.30
N LEU A 307 -12.31 15.19 -22.46
CA LEU A 307 -11.04 15.82 -22.81
C LEU A 307 -10.70 15.64 -24.29
N PRO A 308 -9.86 16.53 -24.86
CA PRO A 308 -9.40 16.36 -26.22
C PRO A 308 -8.61 15.04 -26.40
N ASN A 309 -8.89 14.30 -27.45
CA ASN A 309 -8.20 13.03 -27.76
C ASN A 309 -6.71 13.21 -28.04
N SER A 310 -6.29 14.43 -28.40
CA SER A 310 -4.88 14.79 -28.55
C SER A 310 -4.10 14.80 -27.23
N GLY A 311 -4.78 14.85 -26.08
CA GLY A 311 -4.16 15.02 -24.77
C GLY A 311 -3.44 16.35 -24.59
N GLN A 312 -3.74 17.33 -25.43
CA GLN A 312 -3.12 18.65 -25.43
C GLN A 312 -4.13 19.73 -25.07
N THR A 313 -3.65 20.78 -24.45
CA THR A 313 -4.45 21.95 -24.09
C THR A 313 -3.63 23.23 -24.15
N TYR A 314 -4.32 24.36 -24.21
CA TYR A 314 -3.66 25.64 -24.13
C TYR A 314 -3.26 25.95 -22.69
N LEU A 315 -2.08 26.51 -22.54
CA LEU A 315 -1.58 27.06 -21.28
C LEU A 315 -1.36 28.56 -21.42
N TRP A 316 -1.30 29.23 -20.29
CA TRP A 316 -0.95 30.65 -20.17
C TRP A 316 0.36 30.77 -19.39
N ASP A 317 1.21 31.68 -19.83
CA ASP A 317 2.45 31.99 -19.13
C ASP A 317 2.13 32.74 -17.82
N GLY A 318 2.62 32.24 -16.69
CA GLY A 318 2.41 32.86 -15.38
C GLY A 318 3.07 34.23 -15.24
N ARG A 319 4.11 34.51 -16.05
CA ARG A 319 4.85 35.78 -15.99
C ARG A 319 4.23 36.90 -16.82
N THR A 320 3.78 36.55 -18.03
CA THR A 320 3.22 37.54 -18.99
C THR A 320 1.70 37.54 -18.99
N GLY A 321 1.08 36.44 -18.59
CA GLY A 321 -0.37 36.21 -18.69
C GLY A 321 -0.83 35.93 -20.12
N GLU A 322 0.08 35.76 -21.06
CA GLU A 322 -0.23 35.51 -22.47
C GLU A 322 -0.49 34.01 -22.70
N LYS A 323 -1.39 33.74 -23.63
CA LYS A 323 -1.68 32.37 -24.06
C LYS A 323 -0.52 31.87 -24.94
N PHE A 324 -0.15 30.60 -24.77
CA PHE A 324 0.82 29.96 -25.65
C PHE A 324 0.28 29.83 -27.08
N ASP A 325 1.17 29.98 -28.05
CA ASP A 325 0.82 29.91 -29.48
C ASP A 325 0.32 28.53 -29.90
N ARG A 326 0.75 27.49 -29.21
CA ARG A 326 0.43 26.10 -29.50
C ARG A 326 -0.09 25.37 -28.28
N GLU A 327 -0.90 24.34 -28.54
CA GLU A 327 -1.32 23.41 -27.52
C GLU A 327 -0.13 22.63 -26.97
N VAL A 328 -0.16 22.36 -25.67
CA VAL A 328 0.89 21.66 -24.91
C VAL A 328 0.32 20.40 -24.30
N THR A 329 1.10 19.33 -24.32
CA THR A 329 0.76 18.09 -23.60
C THR A 329 0.89 18.33 -22.10
N VAL A 330 -0.23 18.22 -21.39
CA VAL A 330 -0.33 18.43 -19.94
C VAL A 330 -1.10 17.28 -19.32
N GLY A 331 -0.64 16.79 -18.19
CA GLY A 331 -1.32 15.73 -17.46
C GLY A 331 -0.64 15.45 -16.14
N THR A 332 -1.01 14.35 -15.52
CA THR A 332 -0.45 13.89 -14.26
C THR A 332 0.46 12.70 -14.50
N ILE A 333 1.69 12.79 -14.03
CA ILE A 333 2.71 11.74 -14.17
C ILE A 333 3.33 11.44 -12.80
N TYR A 334 3.73 10.17 -12.60
CA TYR A 334 4.40 9.75 -11.39
C TYR A 334 5.90 10.05 -11.46
N MET A 335 6.39 10.93 -10.58
CA MET A 335 7.78 11.35 -10.53
C MET A 335 8.44 10.93 -9.22
N LEU A 336 9.68 10.48 -9.32
CA LEU A 336 10.52 10.03 -8.21
C LEU A 336 11.72 10.95 -8.03
N LYS A 337 12.01 11.32 -6.80
CA LYS A 337 13.28 11.94 -6.41
C LYS A 337 14.28 10.81 -6.17
N LEU A 338 15.37 10.79 -6.91
CA LEU A 338 16.41 9.79 -6.75
C LEU A 338 17.39 10.18 -5.64
N HIS A 339 18.05 9.17 -5.06
CA HIS A 339 19.02 9.39 -3.97
C HIS A 339 20.37 10.02 -4.44
N HIS A 340 20.40 10.57 -5.65
CA HIS A 340 21.51 11.35 -6.17
C HIS A 340 21.29 12.83 -5.88
N LEU A 341 21.43 13.22 -4.62
CA LEU A 341 21.21 14.58 -4.16
C LEU A 341 22.47 15.42 -4.36
N VAL A 342 22.31 16.66 -4.76
CA VAL A 342 23.44 17.60 -4.94
C VAL A 342 24.14 17.89 -3.62
N GLU A 343 23.40 17.90 -2.51
CA GLU A 343 23.94 18.15 -1.17
C GLU A 343 25.01 17.15 -0.74
N ASP A 344 24.87 15.88 -1.16
CA ASP A 344 25.84 14.82 -0.87
C ASP A 344 27.06 14.85 -1.80
N LYS A 345 26.99 15.57 -2.91
CA LYS A 345 28.02 15.59 -3.96
C LYS A 345 28.80 16.90 -4.03
N ILE A 346 28.26 17.97 -3.46
CA ILE A 346 28.92 19.26 -3.45
C ILE A 346 30.17 19.20 -2.58
N HIS A 347 31.30 19.60 -3.15
CA HIS A 347 32.58 19.62 -2.46
C HIS A 347 33.33 20.91 -2.82
N ALA A 348 33.97 21.50 -1.81
CA ALA A 348 34.82 22.66 -2.00
C ALA A 348 36.07 22.55 -1.13
N ARG A 349 37.19 22.97 -1.65
CA ARG A 349 38.48 23.02 -0.95
C ARG A 349 39.24 24.28 -1.32
N SER A 350 39.64 25.06 -0.36
CA SER A 350 40.49 26.23 -0.55
C SER A 350 41.97 25.85 -0.44
N THR A 351 42.36 25.32 0.71
CA THR A 351 43.71 24.84 0.97
C THR A 351 43.62 23.49 1.71
N GLY A 352 44.62 22.65 1.57
CA GLY A 352 44.64 21.35 2.25
C GLY A 352 45.97 20.63 2.02
N PRO A 353 46.17 19.42 2.59
CA PRO A 353 47.38 18.67 2.40
C PRO A 353 47.58 18.34 0.91
N TYR A 354 48.82 18.52 0.45
CA TYR A 354 49.25 18.17 -0.89
C TYR A 354 49.75 16.75 -0.89
N SER A 355 49.50 16.00 -1.97
CA SER A 355 50.09 14.71 -2.19
C SER A 355 51.59 14.90 -2.41
N LEU A 356 52.40 14.11 -1.68
CA LEU A 356 53.81 13.95 -2.02
C LEU A 356 53.90 13.04 -3.24
N VAL A 357 54.61 13.52 -4.23
CA VAL A 357 54.85 12.76 -5.45
C VAL A 357 56.16 12.00 -5.31
#